data_f4f0b5b70f6e5e0db4c8f71644321c2a
#
_entry.id   f4f0b5b70f6e5e0db4c8f71644321c2a
#
_cell.length_a   1.000
_cell.length_b   1.000
_cell.length_c   1.000
_cell.angle_alpha   90.00
_cell.angle_beta   90.00
_cell.angle_gamma   90.00
#
_symmetry.space_group_name_H-M   'P 1'
#
loop_
_entity.id
_entity.type
_entity.pdbx_description
1 polymer ?
#
loop_
_entity_poly.entity_id
_entity_poly.type
_entity_poly.pdbx_seq_one_letter_code
_entity_poly.pdbx_strand_id
1 'polypeptide(L)'
;MSTNALQAISPIDGRYASKTKELIPFFSEEALIKYRVQIEVEYFIALVEIPLPQLSSFDTRLFPKLRNLYLEFSSEDAQHIKDTEKVTNHDVKAVEYFIKEKFDNLGLNTYKEFIHFGLTSQDINNTAIPLSLKDALNEVYVPQLMELKAKLKDLATDWAEIPMLARTHGQPASPTRLGKEIEVFVVRIEEQFDLLNDIKSAAKFGGATGNFNAHKVAYPNIDWKAFATKFVNEKLYLHHSFPTTQIEHYDHMAALFDCLKRINTILIDLDRDIWTYVSMDYFKQKIKEGEIGSSAMPHKVNPIDFENGEGNFGIANAIFEHLSAKLPISRLQRDLTDSTVLRNIGVPIGHTIIGFQSTLKGLNKLLLNESKFAEDLEKNWAVVAEAIQTILRREGYPNPYEALKGLTRTNETITKKSMGDFIESLDISEEIKAEMQVITPSNYTGI
;
A
#
# COMPACT_ATOMS: atom_id res chain seq x y z
N MET A 1 -30.72 -1.71 -6.74
CA MET A 1 -30.41 -1.87 -8.17
C MET A 1 -28.92 -2.20 -8.25
N SER A 2 -28.55 -3.40 -8.70
CA SER A 2 -27.15 -3.70 -8.99
C SER A 2 -26.73 -2.78 -10.15
N THR A 3 -25.79 -1.89 -9.91
CA THR A 3 -25.22 -1.05 -10.97
C THR A 3 -24.59 -1.95 -12.01
N ASN A 4 -25.07 -1.86 -13.25
CA ASN A 4 -24.43 -2.56 -14.37
C ASN A 4 -23.01 -1.98 -14.51
N ALA A 5 -21.98 -2.82 -14.45
CA ALA A 5 -20.58 -2.42 -14.57
C ALA A 5 -20.28 -1.55 -15.81
N LEU A 6 -21.05 -1.73 -16.90
CA LEU A 6 -20.93 -0.91 -18.12
C LEU A 6 -21.48 0.53 -17.94
N GLN A 7 -22.29 0.77 -16.92
CA GLN A 7 -22.90 2.07 -16.63
C GLN A 7 -22.27 2.76 -15.40
N ALA A 8 -21.28 2.10 -14.77
CA ALA A 8 -20.57 2.67 -13.62
C ALA A 8 -19.71 3.86 -14.05
N ILE A 9 -19.77 4.97 -13.31
CA ILE A 9 -18.96 6.16 -13.56
C ILE A 9 -17.51 5.92 -13.11
N SER A 10 -17.34 5.27 -11.95
CA SER A 10 -16.01 4.90 -11.46
C SER A 10 -15.49 3.67 -12.21
N PRO A 11 -14.25 3.70 -12.72
CA PRO A 11 -13.65 2.52 -13.34
C PRO A 11 -13.42 1.37 -12.33
N ILE A 12 -13.33 1.65 -11.03
CA ILE A 12 -13.21 0.64 -9.97
C ILE A 12 -14.45 -0.25 -9.94
N ASP A 13 -15.66 0.36 -10.02
CA ASP A 13 -16.93 -0.34 -10.00
C ASP A 13 -17.38 -0.81 -11.39
N GLY A 14 -16.69 -0.36 -12.44
CA GLY A 14 -16.97 -0.71 -13.85
C GLY A 14 -15.90 -1.64 -14.42
N ARG A 15 -14.98 -1.05 -15.20
CA ARG A 15 -13.93 -1.77 -15.95
C ARG A 15 -13.09 -2.72 -15.07
N TYR A 16 -12.81 -2.33 -13.83
CA TYR A 16 -11.94 -3.05 -12.90
C TYR A 16 -12.69 -3.77 -11.77
N ALA A 17 -14.02 -3.83 -11.81
CA ALA A 17 -14.82 -4.43 -10.74
C ALA A 17 -14.41 -5.87 -10.37
N SER A 18 -13.98 -6.67 -11.37
CA SER A 18 -13.48 -8.03 -11.12
C SER A 18 -12.16 -8.07 -10.34
N LYS A 19 -11.36 -7.01 -10.40
CA LYS A 19 -10.06 -6.89 -9.73
C LYS A 19 -10.17 -6.36 -8.30
N THR A 20 -11.25 -5.65 -8.01
CA THR A 20 -11.48 -4.95 -6.73
C THR A 20 -12.56 -5.59 -5.87
N LYS A 21 -13.17 -6.69 -6.32
CA LYS A 21 -14.29 -7.37 -5.62
C LYS A 21 -13.96 -7.77 -4.17
N GLU A 22 -12.70 -8.07 -3.87
CA GLU A 22 -12.25 -8.44 -2.52
C GLU A 22 -12.32 -7.26 -1.55
N LEU A 23 -12.44 -6.02 -2.04
CA LEU A 23 -12.59 -4.82 -1.22
C LEU A 23 -14.06 -4.51 -0.85
N ILE A 24 -15.03 -5.15 -1.51
CA ILE A 24 -16.48 -4.94 -1.27
C ILE A 24 -16.84 -5.14 0.20
N PRO A 25 -16.36 -6.20 0.91
CA PRO A 25 -16.72 -6.43 2.30
C PRO A 25 -16.22 -5.37 3.29
N PHE A 26 -15.38 -4.45 2.84
CA PHE A 26 -14.73 -3.44 3.68
C PHE A 26 -15.16 -2.01 3.34
N PHE A 27 -15.34 -1.68 2.04
CA PHE A 27 -15.49 -0.30 1.59
C PHE A 27 -16.80 0.00 0.87
N SER A 28 -17.69 -0.97 0.70
CA SER A 28 -19.04 -0.71 0.21
C SER A 28 -19.89 -0.01 1.28
N GLU A 29 -20.98 0.63 0.87
CA GLU A 29 -21.95 1.21 1.81
C GLU A 29 -22.57 0.12 2.72
N GLU A 30 -22.83 -1.07 2.17
CA GLU A 30 -23.28 -2.24 2.92
C GLU A 30 -22.27 -2.65 4.00
N ALA A 31 -20.98 -2.68 3.66
CA ALA A 31 -19.90 -2.98 4.59
C ALA A 31 -19.83 -1.95 5.72
N LEU A 32 -19.89 -0.65 5.41
CA LEU A 32 -19.87 0.41 6.42
C LEU A 32 -21.05 0.25 7.39
N ILE A 33 -22.25 -0.04 6.88
CA ILE A 33 -23.42 -0.30 7.72
C ILE A 33 -23.20 -1.51 8.62
N LYS A 34 -22.69 -2.61 8.08
CA LYS A 34 -22.37 -3.84 8.83
C LYS A 34 -21.37 -3.55 9.97
N TYR A 35 -20.29 -2.83 9.70
CA TYR A 35 -19.33 -2.45 10.74
C TYR A 35 -19.95 -1.58 11.83
N ARG A 36 -20.84 -0.64 11.48
CA ARG A 36 -21.59 0.15 12.45
C ARG A 36 -22.47 -0.75 13.35
N VAL A 37 -23.19 -1.72 12.78
CA VAL A 37 -23.98 -2.71 13.54
C VAL A 37 -23.06 -3.50 14.46
N GLN A 38 -21.90 -3.93 14.00
CA GLN A 38 -20.91 -4.64 14.81
C GLN A 38 -20.48 -3.81 16.02
N ILE A 39 -20.12 -2.54 15.84
CA ILE A 39 -19.69 -1.68 16.95
C ILE A 39 -20.81 -1.49 17.96
N GLU A 40 -22.02 -1.22 17.53
CA GLU A 40 -23.18 -1.05 18.44
C GLU A 40 -23.46 -2.31 19.25
N VAL A 41 -23.42 -3.47 18.61
CA VAL A 41 -23.65 -4.78 19.28
C VAL A 41 -22.55 -5.08 20.28
N GLU A 42 -21.28 -4.94 19.90
CA GLU A 42 -20.16 -5.20 20.82
C GLU A 42 -20.11 -4.17 21.97
N TYR A 43 -20.52 -2.91 21.71
CA TYR A 43 -20.68 -1.93 22.76
C TYR A 43 -21.77 -2.31 23.76
N PHE A 44 -22.95 -2.73 23.30
CA PHE A 44 -24.02 -3.22 24.17
C PHE A 44 -23.53 -4.41 25.03
N ILE A 45 -22.84 -5.37 24.40
CA ILE A 45 -22.24 -6.51 25.11
C ILE A 45 -21.26 -6.04 26.18
N ALA A 46 -20.39 -5.07 25.86
CA ALA A 46 -19.43 -4.51 26.82
C ALA A 46 -20.14 -3.79 28.00
N LEU A 47 -21.27 -3.13 27.77
CA LEU A 47 -22.08 -2.54 28.84
C LEU A 47 -22.69 -3.60 29.75
N VAL A 48 -23.11 -4.75 29.21
CA VAL A 48 -23.61 -5.89 30.03
C VAL A 48 -22.51 -6.48 30.91
N GLU A 49 -21.26 -6.45 30.43
CA GLU A 49 -20.10 -7.00 31.16
C GLU A 49 -19.64 -6.13 32.37
N ILE A 50 -20.17 -4.91 32.51
CA ILE A 50 -19.88 -4.02 33.65
C ILE A 50 -21.08 -3.97 34.61
N PRO A 51 -20.89 -3.55 35.87
CA PRO A 51 -21.93 -3.66 36.91
C PRO A 51 -23.00 -2.56 36.77
N LEU A 52 -23.67 -2.48 35.62
CA LEU A 52 -24.84 -1.62 35.44
C LEU A 52 -26.09 -2.32 36.02
N PRO A 53 -26.75 -1.74 37.03
CA PRO A 53 -27.91 -2.39 37.69
C PRO A 53 -29.01 -2.81 36.72
N GLN A 54 -29.27 -2.00 35.69
CA GLN A 54 -30.32 -2.23 34.72
C GLN A 54 -30.02 -3.37 33.74
N LEU A 55 -28.76 -3.77 33.61
CA LEU A 55 -28.30 -4.85 32.75
C LEU A 55 -27.92 -6.11 33.53
N SER A 56 -27.99 -6.09 34.86
CA SER A 56 -27.56 -7.18 35.73
C SER A 56 -28.34 -8.50 35.53
N SER A 57 -29.58 -8.42 35.03
CA SER A 57 -30.43 -9.58 34.73
C SER A 57 -30.32 -10.05 33.28
N PHE A 58 -29.45 -9.47 32.45
CA PHE A 58 -29.30 -9.88 31.07
C PHE A 58 -28.70 -11.28 30.95
N ASP A 59 -29.32 -12.13 30.15
CA ASP A 59 -28.80 -13.48 29.90
C ASP A 59 -27.63 -13.47 28.91
N THR A 60 -26.40 -13.59 29.39
CA THR A 60 -25.18 -13.57 28.57
C THR A 60 -25.10 -14.71 27.55
N ARG A 61 -25.91 -15.79 27.68
CA ARG A 61 -26.03 -16.85 26.66
C ARG A 61 -26.61 -16.34 25.35
N LEU A 62 -27.19 -15.13 25.34
CA LEU A 62 -27.70 -14.46 24.15
C LEU A 62 -26.64 -13.70 23.34
N PHE A 63 -25.42 -13.49 23.87
CA PHE A 63 -24.35 -12.80 23.16
C PHE A 63 -24.10 -13.37 21.73
N PRO A 64 -24.05 -14.69 21.50
CA PRO A 64 -23.92 -15.20 20.13
C PRO A 64 -25.07 -14.78 19.21
N LYS A 65 -26.33 -14.72 19.72
CA LYS A 65 -27.45 -14.24 18.90
C LYS A 65 -27.38 -12.77 18.57
N LEU A 66 -26.83 -11.94 19.47
CA LEU A 66 -26.60 -10.54 19.18
C LEU A 66 -25.50 -10.38 18.14
N ARG A 67 -24.42 -11.15 18.23
CA ARG A 67 -23.33 -11.15 17.24
C ARG A 67 -23.79 -11.59 15.86
N ASN A 68 -24.76 -12.49 15.76
CA ASN A 68 -25.33 -12.88 14.48
C ASN A 68 -25.97 -11.70 13.72
N LEU A 69 -26.35 -10.61 14.38
CA LEU A 69 -26.86 -9.41 13.71
C LEU A 69 -25.83 -8.79 12.75
N TYR A 70 -24.56 -8.96 12.99
CA TYR A 70 -23.51 -8.51 12.06
C TYR A 70 -22.79 -9.67 11.38
N LEU A 71 -22.70 -10.87 11.97
CA LEU A 71 -22.06 -12.02 11.33
C LEU A 71 -22.87 -12.57 10.15
N GLU A 72 -24.20 -12.54 10.28
CA GLU A 72 -25.15 -12.98 9.26
C GLU A 72 -25.83 -11.79 8.56
N PHE A 73 -25.19 -10.59 8.61
CA PHE A 73 -25.73 -9.37 8.02
C PHE A 73 -25.89 -9.51 6.51
N SER A 74 -27.07 -9.16 6.01
CA SER A 74 -27.44 -9.33 4.61
C SER A 74 -27.65 -8.00 3.87
N SER A 75 -27.69 -8.06 2.54
CA SER A 75 -28.05 -6.90 1.71
C SER A 75 -29.47 -6.41 1.97
N GLU A 76 -30.39 -7.30 2.39
CA GLU A 76 -31.75 -6.96 2.79
C GLU A 76 -31.75 -6.14 4.09
N ASP A 77 -30.92 -6.51 5.07
CA ASP A 77 -30.74 -5.75 6.30
C ASP A 77 -30.18 -4.36 6.01
N ALA A 78 -29.16 -4.28 5.12
CA ALA A 78 -28.59 -3.02 4.68
C ALA A 78 -29.64 -2.13 3.98
N GLN A 79 -30.47 -2.73 3.12
CA GLN A 79 -31.55 -2.00 2.43
C GLN A 79 -32.61 -1.48 3.40
N HIS A 80 -32.98 -2.29 4.40
CA HIS A 80 -33.92 -1.88 5.46
C HIS A 80 -33.40 -0.67 6.24
N ILE A 81 -32.11 -0.68 6.60
CA ILE A 81 -31.46 0.47 7.26
C ILE A 81 -31.46 1.70 6.33
N LYS A 82 -31.16 1.52 5.04
CA LYS A 82 -31.19 2.64 4.05
C LYS A 82 -32.59 3.20 3.86
N ASP A 83 -33.63 2.38 3.91
CA ASP A 83 -35.02 2.86 3.81
C ASP A 83 -35.41 3.65 5.06
N THR A 84 -34.97 3.24 6.24
CA THR A 84 -35.13 4.02 7.49
C THR A 84 -34.35 5.33 7.42
N GLU A 85 -33.12 5.33 6.91
CA GLU A 85 -32.29 6.54 6.73
C GLU A 85 -32.96 7.56 5.82
N LYS A 86 -33.64 7.16 4.75
CA LYS A 86 -34.39 8.07 3.86
C LYS A 86 -35.47 8.87 4.61
N VAL A 87 -36.05 8.29 5.66
CA VAL A 87 -37.10 8.95 6.46
C VAL A 87 -36.48 9.81 7.56
N THR A 88 -35.45 9.31 8.22
CA THR A 88 -34.83 9.98 9.38
C THR A 88 -33.77 11.01 8.99
N ASN A 89 -33.26 10.93 7.76
CA ASN A 89 -32.13 11.70 7.24
C ASN A 89 -30.89 11.61 8.15
N HIS A 90 -30.70 10.43 8.79
CA HIS A 90 -29.59 10.21 9.72
C HIS A 90 -29.15 8.74 9.71
N ASP A 91 -27.94 8.48 9.18
CA ASP A 91 -27.41 7.15 8.92
C ASP A 91 -27.18 6.30 10.19
N VAL A 92 -26.47 6.82 11.19
CA VAL A 92 -26.21 6.06 12.43
C VAL A 92 -27.49 5.85 13.25
N LYS A 93 -28.42 6.82 13.22
CA LYS A 93 -29.72 6.66 13.89
C LYS A 93 -30.56 5.56 13.24
N ALA A 94 -30.47 5.38 11.94
CA ALA A 94 -31.14 4.27 11.23
C ALA A 94 -30.59 2.92 11.67
N VAL A 95 -29.27 2.81 11.90
CA VAL A 95 -28.63 1.60 12.48
C VAL A 95 -29.16 1.32 13.88
N GLU A 96 -29.25 2.35 14.74
CA GLU A 96 -29.79 2.22 16.08
C GLU A 96 -31.24 1.67 16.05
N TYR A 97 -32.10 2.20 15.19
CA TYR A 97 -33.49 1.74 15.05
C TYR A 97 -33.58 0.29 14.58
N PHE A 98 -32.76 -0.10 13.61
CA PHE A 98 -32.68 -1.48 13.15
C PHE A 98 -32.31 -2.45 14.30
N ILE A 99 -31.31 -2.11 15.10
CA ILE A 99 -30.88 -2.96 16.22
C ILE A 99 -32.00 -3.01 17.28
N LYS A 100 -32.67 -1.90 17.59
CA LYS A 100 -33.81 -1.86 18.52
C LYS A 100 -34.97 -2.75 18.05
N GLU A 101 -35.28 -2.76 16.76
CA GLU A 101 -36.25 -3.67 16.17
C GLU A 101 -35.85 -5.15 16.32
N LYS A 102 -34.57 -5.47 16.05
CA LYS A 102 -34.06 -6.84 16.28
C LYS A 102 -34.13 -7.24 17.76
N PHE A 103 -33.90 -6.30 18.70
CA PHE A 103 -34.07 -6.55 20.14
C PHE A 103 -35.55 -6.82 20.49
N ASP A 104 -36.49 -6.07 19.92
CA ASP A 104 -37.93 -6.36 20.11
C ASP A 104 -38.30 -7.79 19.62
N ASN A 105 -37.78 -8.20 18.46
CA ASN A 105 -38.01 -9.53 17.88
C ASN A 105 -37.36 -10.66 18.71
N LEU A 106 -36.30 -10.36 19.47
CA LEU A 106 -35.64 -11.29 20.39
C LEU A 106 -36.25 -11.31 21.80
N GLY A 107 -37.30 -10.48 22.06
CA GLY A 107 -37.90 -10.31 23.39
C GLY A 107 -37.01 -9.53 24.37
N LEU A 108 -36.10 -8.70 23.88
CA LEU A 108 -35.11 -7.92 24.63
C LEU A 108 -35.49 -6.44 24.79
N ASN A 109 -36.74 -6.08 24.57
CA ASN A 109 -37.27 -4.71 24.61
C ASN A 109 -36.94 -3.94 25.92
N THR A 110 -36.79 -4.62 27.03
CA THR A 110 -36.40 -4.01 28.32
C THR A 110 -34.98 -3.40 28.27
N TYR A 111 -34.12 -3.89 27.40
CA TYR A 111 -32.71 -3.51 27.34
C TYR A 111 -32.38 -2.57 26.16
N LYS A 112 -33.32 -2.36 25.24
CA LYS A 112 -33.04 -1.68 23.94
C LYS A 112 -32.61 -0.22 24.09
N GLU A 113 -32.94 0.45 25.19
CA GLU A 113 -32.52 1.84 25.45
C GLU A 113 -31.03 1.95 25.83
N PHE A 114 -30.34 0.81 26.03
CA PHE A 114 -28.89 0.77 26.18
C PHE A 114 -28.14 0.64 24.84
N ILE A 115 -28.83 0.49 23.72
CA ILE A 115 -28.25 0.64 22.39
C ILE A 115 -27.88 2.10 22.20
N HIS A 116 -26.67 2.38 21.71
CA HIS A 116 -26.16 3.74 21.54
C HIS A 116 -26.13 4.59 22.82
N PHE A 117 -26.09 3.95 24.00
CA PHE A 117 -26.18 4.62 25.30
C PHE A 117 -25.00 5.59 25.52
N GLY A 118 -25.28 6.88 25.70
CA GLY A 118 -24.29 7.91 25.95
C GLY A 118 -23.37 8.26 24.77
N LEU A 119 -23.54 7.62 23.61
CA LEU A 119 -22.71 7.80 22.43
C LEU A 119 -23.16 8.95 21.53
N THR A 120 -22.29 9.30 20.62
CA THR A 120 -22.60 10.12 19.43
C THR A 120 -22.24 9.32 18.18
N SER A 121 -22.77 9.72 17.02
CA SER A 121 -22.50 9.04 15.75
C SER A 121 -21.01 8.80 15.46
N GLN A 122 -20.15 9.68 15.94
CA GLN A 122 -18.71 9.57 15.71
C GLN A 122 -18.02 8.55 16.63
N ASP A 123 -18.63 8.14 17.73
CA ASP A 123 -18.13 6.98 18.47
C ASP A 123 -18.26 5.70 17.64
N ILE A 124 -19.31 5.63 16.79
CA ILE A 124 -19.55 4.52 15.88
C ILE A 124 -18.69 4.65 14.62
N ASN A 125 -18.67 5.81 13.97
CA ASN A 125 -17.91 5.99 12.72
C ASN A 125 -16.39 5.95 12.96
N ASN A 126 -15.90 6.58 14.03
CA ASN A 126 -14.46 6.59 14.35
C ASN A 126 -13.95 5.29 15.03
N THR A 127 -14.76 4.26 15.05
CA THR A 127 -14.40 2.87 15.38
C THR A 127 -14.65 1.95 14.20
N ALA A 128 -15.81 2.05 13.53
CA ALA A 128 -16.18 1.22 12.38
C ALA A 128 -15.23 1.43 11.18
N ILE A 129 -14.92 2.68 10.83
CA ILE A 129 -14.05 3.00 9.69
C ILE A 129 -12.61 2.52 9.91
N PRO A 130 -11.92 2.83 11.02
CA PRO A 130 -10.56 2.31 11.23
C PRO A 130 -10.53 0.78 11.38
N LEU A 131 -11.60 0.14 11.89
CA LEU A 131 -11.68 -1.32 11.95
C LEU A 131 -11.77 -1.91 10.54
N SER A 132 -12.69 -1.42 9.72
CA SER A 132 -12.84 -1.83 8.33
C SER A 132 -11.56 -1.62 7.51
N LEU A 133 -10.89 -0.47 7.69
CA LEU A 133 -9.62 -0.17 7.01
C LEU A 133 -8.51 -1.13 7.44
N LYS A 134 -8.39 -1.42 8.74
CA LYS A 134 -7.43 -2.38 9.28
C LYS A 134 -7.67 -3.79 8.70
N ASP A 135 -8.92 -4.24 8.67
CA ASP A 135 -9.28 -5.56 8.15
C ASP A 135 -8.95 -5.64 6.64
N ALA A 136 -9.29 -4.61 5.85
CA ALA A 136 -8.95 -4.54 4.43
C ALA A 136 -7.43 -4.57 4.17
N LEU A 137 -6.65 -3.88 5.00
CA LEU A 137 -5.20 -3.92 4.90
C LEU A 137 -4.65 -5.32 5.18
N ASN A 138 -5.13 -5.97 6.23
CA ASN A 138 -4.66 -7.29 6.64
C ASN A 138 -5.11 -8.40 5.68
N GLU A 139 -6.34 -8.34 5.17
CA GLU A 139 -6.93 -9.43 4.40
C GLU A 139 -6.69 -9.29 2.88
N VAL A 140 -6.49 -8.07 2.37
CA VAL A 140 -6.36 -7.83 0.93
C VAL A 140 -5.06 -7.12 0.55
N TYR A 141 -4.79 -5.96 1.15
CA TYR A 141 -3.66 -5.12 0.74
C TYR A 141 -2.31 -5.80 1.01
N VAL A 142 -2.06 -6.19 2.26
CA VAL A 142 -0.78 -6.79 2.68
C VAL A 142 -0.50 -8.10 1.96
N PRO A 143 -1.45 -9.06 1.83
CA PRO A 143 -1.22 -10.27 1.06
C PRO A 143 -0.80 -10.01 -0.39
N GLN A 144 -1.45 -9.09 -1.09
CA GLN A 144 -1.10 -8.78 -2.48
C GLN A 144 0.23 -8.02 -2.61
N LEU A 145 0.57 -7.13 -1.66
CA LEU A 145 1.89 -6.49 -1.60
C LEU A 145 3.00 -7.53 -1.37
N MET A 146 2.77 -8.49 -0.46
CA MET A 146 3.74 -9.54 -0.17
C MET A 146 3.93 -10.51 -1.35
N GLU A 147 2.88 -10.81 -2.10
CA GLU A 147 2.98 -11.60 -3.34
C GLU A 147 3.86 -10.88 -4.37
N LEU A 148 3.64 -9.57 -4.58
CA LEU A 148 4.46 -8.76 -5.48
C LEU A 148 5.92 -8.70 -5.00
N LYS A 149 6.15 -8.46 -3.69
CA LYS A 149 7.50 -8.45 -3.09
C LYS A 149 8.20 -9.80 -3.26
N ALA A 150 7.52 -10.92 -3.03
CA ALA A 150 8.07 -12.25 -3.22
C ALA A 150 8.50 -12.47 -4.67
N LYS A 151 7.69 -12.06 -5.65
CA LYS A 151 8.07 -12.13 -7.06
C LYS A 151 9.32 -11.31 -7.38
N LEU A 152 9.46 -10.12 -6.82
CA LEU A 152 10.67 -9.29 -6.99
C LEU A 152 11.89 -9.98 -6.38
N LYS A 153 11.74 -10.60 -5.20
CA LYS A 153 12.82 -11.34 -4.53
C LYS A 153 13.28 -12.55 -5.35
N ASP A 154 12.34 -13.29 -5.94
CA ASP A 154 12.66 -14.42 -6.84
C ASP A 154 13.46 -13.91 -8.03
N LEU A 155 13.02 -12.82 -8.69
CA LEU A 155 13.74 -12.24 -9.83
C LEU A 155 15.11 -11.69 -9.44
N ALA A 156 15.25 -11.05 -8.28
CA ALA A 156 16.54 -10.60 -7.76
C ALA A 156 17.51 -11.76 -7.56
N THR A 157 17.02 -12.90 -7.08
CA THR A 157 17.79 -14.13 -6.89
C THR A 157 18.16 -14.77 -8.22
N ASP A 158 17.21 -14.95 -9.12
CA ASP A 158 17.43 -15.57 -10.43
C ASP A 158 18.43 -14.78 -11.29
N TRP A 159 18.49 -13.46 -11.13
CA TRP A 159 19.33 -12.56 -11.90
C TRP A 159 20.55 -12.03 -11.13
N ALA A 160 20.87 -12.63 -9.98
CA ALA A 160 21.96 -12.18 -9.10
C ALA A 160 23.32 -12.07 -9.80
N GLU A 161 23.61 -12.97 -10.73
CA GLU A 161 24.89 -13.04 -11.42
C GLU A 161 24.91 -12.40 -12.82
N ILE A 162 23.81 -11.73 -13.23
CA ILE A 162 23.72 -11.09 -14.53
C ILE A 162 24.41 -9.73 -14.49
N PRO A 163 25.59 -9.54 -15.15
CA PRO A 163 26.23 -8.23 -15.22
C PRO A 163 25.41 -7.27 -16.08
N MET A 164 25.31 -6.03 -15.64
CA MET A 164 24.52 -5.01 -16.30
C MET A 164 25.28 -3.68 -16.37
N LEU A 165 25.25 -3.03 -17.51
CA LEU A 165 25.75 -1.67 -17.65
C LEU A 165 24.82 -0.72 -16.90
N ALA A 166 25.30 -0.11 -15.81
CA ALA A 166 24.50 0.93 -15.14
C ALA A 166 24.54 2.24 -15.94
N ARG A 167 23.53 3.07 -15.72
CA ARG A 167 23.44 4.39 -16.31
C ARG A 167 23.17 5.44 -15.25
N THR A 168 23.98 6.50 -15.27
CA THR A 168 23.75 7.71 -14.47
C THR A 168 23.56 8.88 -15.42
N HIS A 169 22.54 9.71 -15.19
CA HIS A 169 22.19 10.79 -16.11
C HIS A 169 21.97 10.30 -17.57
N GLY A 170 21.50 9.05 -17.74
CA GLY A 170 21.32 8.40 -19.04
C GLY A 170 22.61 7.94 -19.72
N GLN A 171 23.79 8.18 -19.15
CA GLN A 171 25.09 7.81 -19.70
C GLN A 171 25.61 6.51 -19.10
N PRO A 172 26.39 5.70 -19.86
CA PRO A 172 27.09 4.54 -19.34
C PRO A 172 27.92 4.88 -18.10
N ALA A 173 27.80 4.06 -17.06
CA ALA A 173 28.50 4.20 -15.79
C ALA A 173 29.06 2.84 -15.34
N SER A 174 29.64 2.80 -14.13
CA SER A 174 30.22 1.57 -13.57
C SER A 174 29.21 0.43 -13.62
N PRO A 175 29.60 -0.75 -14.08
CA PRO A 175 28.69 -1.89 -14.17
C PRO A 175 28.11 -2.29 -12.82
N THR A 176 26.93 -2.90 -12.85
CA THR A 176 26.19 -3.43 -11.72
C THR A 176 25.73 -4.86 -12.01
N ARG A 177 24.90 -5.43 -11.15
CA ARG A 177 24.22 -6.71 -11.38
C ARG A 177 22.70 -6.49 -11.41
N LEU A 178 22.02 -7.09 -12.37
CA LEU A 178 20.59 -6.94 -12.54
C LEU A 178 19.80 -7.35 -11.29
N GLY A 179 20.19 -8.47 -10.66
CA GLY A 179 19.54 -8.92 -9.42
C GLY A 179 19.63 -7.88 -8.30
N LYS A 180 20.80 -7.21 -8.15
CA LYS A 180 20.96 -6.13 -7.16
C LYS A 180 20.06 -4.92 -7.50
N GLU A 181 19.91 -4.57 -8.75
CA GLU A 181 18.99 -3.47 -9.15
C GLU A 181 17.53 -3.76 -8.76
N ILE A 182 17.10 -5.02 -8.89
CA ILE A 182 15.76 -5.45 -8.44
C ILE A 182 15.69 -5.52 -6.90
N GLU A 183 16.73 -5.99 -6.23
CA GLU A 183 16.78 -6.10 -4.76
C GLU A 183 16.61 -4.74 -4.05
N VAL A 184 17.07 -3.65 -4.67
CA VAL A 184 16.85 -2.29 -4.16
C VAL A 184 15.36 -2.02 -3.92
N PHE A 185 14.49 -2.45 -4.82
CA PHE A 185 13.04 -2.27 -4.66
C PHE A 185 12.47 -3.16 -3.55
N VAL A 186 12.98 -4.39 -3.41
CA VAL A 186 12.59 -5.29 -2.31
C VAL A 186 12.89 -4.65 -0.95
N VAL A 187 14.11 -4.16 -0.76
CA VAL A 187 14.53 -3.51 0.50
C VAL A 187 13.70 -2.27 0.78
N ARG A 188 13.47 -1.41 -0.24
CA ARG A 188 12.65 -0.20 -0.09
C ARG A 188 11.20 -0.53 0.33
N ILE A 189 10.62 -1.61 -0.20
CA ILE A 189 9.27 -2.07 0.18
C ILE A 189 9.28 -2.61 1.61
N GLU A 190 10.31 -3.37 2.00
CA GLU A 190 10.46 -3.89 3.38
C GLU A 190 10.50 -2.76 4.41
N GLU A 191 11.31 -1.74 4.18
CA GLU A 191 11.40 -0.57 5.07
C GLU A 191 10.05 0.15 5.21
N GLN A 192 9.28 0.27 4.13
CA GLN A 192 7.94 0.87 4.23
C GLN A 192 6.94 -0.07 4.91
N PHE A 193 7.08 -1.37 4.74
CA PHE A 193 6.23 -2.34 5.41
C PHE A 193 6.45 -2.34 6.94
N ASP A 194 7.69 -2.18 7.39
CA ASP A 194 7.99 -2.03 8.82
C ASP A 194 7.34 -0.74 9.38
N LEU A 195 7.44 0.38 8.65
CA LEU A 195 6.74 1.62 9.03
C LEU A 195 5.22 1.44 9.06
N LEU A 196 4.65 0.69 8.10
CA LEU A 196 3.22 0.40 8.05
C LEU A 196 2.74 -0.35 9.30
N ASN A 197 3.53 -1.32 9.77
CA ASN A 197 3.23 -2.12 10.96
C ASN A 197 3.27 -1.30 12.26
N ASP A 198 4.06 -0.24 12.31
CA ASP A 198 4.17 0.64 13.47
C ASP A 198 3.02 1.65 13.57
N ILE A 199 2.29 1.89 12.49
CA ILE A 199 1.18 2.85 12.46
C ILE A 199 -0.04 2.25 13.17
N LYS A 200 -0.53 2.96 14.20
CA LYS A 200 -1.68 2.51 14.98
C LYS A 200 -2.99 2.73 14.24
N SER A 201 -3.86 1.73 14.26
CA SER A 201 -5.25 1.89 13.84
C SER A 201 -6.03 2.62 14.95
N ALA A 202 -5.94 3.94 14.95
CA ALA A 202 -6.47 4.79 16.01
C ALA A 202 -7.99 4.97 15.91
N ALA A 203 -8.65 5.02 17.07
CA ALA A 203 -10.09 5.17 17.18
C ALA A 203 -10.47 6.09 18.34
N LYS A 204 -11.53 6.88 18.15
CA LYS A 204 -12.13 7.72 19.20
C LYS A 204 -13.37 7.04 19.77
N PHE A 205 -13.48 7.07 21.11
CA PHE A 205 -14.66 6.60 21.83
C PHE A 205 -14.78 7.38 23.14
N GLY A 206 -15.81 8.24 23.29
CA GLY A 206 -15.92 9.12 24.46
C GLY A 206 -17.12 10.07 24.46
N GLY A 207 -18.13 9.84 23.63
CA GLY A 207 -19.34 10.68 23.54
C GLY A 207 -19.13 11.97 22.73
N ALA A 208 -20.09 12.87 22.86
CA ALA A 208 -20.27 14.03 21.98
C ALA A 208 -19.07 15.00 21.89
N THR A 209 -18.21 15.05 22.90
CA THR A 209 -17.01 15.90 22.94
C THR A 209 -15.74 15.15 23.39
N GLY A 210 -15.80 13.82 23.43
CA GLY A 210 -14.68 12.98 23.89
C GLY A 210 -14.50 12.96 25.43
N ASN A 211 -15.42 13.51 26.20
CA ASN A 211 -15.30 13.69 27.65
C ASN A 211 -16.23 12.78 28.47
N PHE A 212 -16.94 11.83 27.84
CA PHE A 212 -17.90 10.94 28.50
C PHE A 212 -19.01 11.66 29.29
N ASN A 213 -19.42 12.85 28.90
CA ASN A 213 -20.36 13.70 29.64
C ASN A 213 -21.65 12.93 30.01
N ALA A 214 -22.32 12.32 29.03
CA ALA A 214 -23.56 11.58 29.24
C ALA A 214 -23.35 10.34 30.13
N HIS A 215 -22.28 9.59 29.87
CA HIS A 215 -21.93 8.43 30.68
C HIS A 215 -21.66 8.78 32.13
N LYS A 216 -20.88 9.86 32.37
CA LYS A 216 -20.49 10.29 33.72
C LYS A 216 -21.66 10.82 34.54
N VAL A 217 -22.64 11.48 33.89
CA VAL A 217 -23.86 11.92 34.55
C VAL A 217 -24.76 10.74 34.91
N ALA A 218 -24.86 9.73 34.03
CA ALA A 218 -25.71 8.56 34.26
C ALA A 218 -25.12 7.61 35.33
N TYR A 219 -23.81 7.35 35.26
CA TYR A 219 -23.09 6.45 36.17
C TYR A 219 -21.76 7.07 36.64
N PRO A 220 -21.81 7.98 37.66
CA PRO A 220 -20.66 8.78 38.09
C PRO A 220 -19.52 7.95 38.72
N ASN A 221 -19.81 6.75 39.18
CA ASN A 221 -18.83 5.89 39.86
C ASN A 221 -18.06 4.94 38.93
N ILE A 222 -18.38 4.95 37.62
CA ILE A 222 -17.68 4.12 36.65
C ILE A 222 -16.50 4.91 36.04
N ASP A 223 -15.34 4.25 35.94
CA ASP A 223 -14.22 4.76 35.15
C ASP A 223 -14.45 4.55 33.67
N TRP A 224 -15.16 5.48 33.05
CA TRP A 224 -15.52 5.41 31.63
C TRP A 224 -14.32 5.48 30.68
N LYS A 225 -13.22 6.12 31.11
CA LYS A 225 -11.97 6.13 30.33
C LYS A 225 -11.34 4.74 30.29
N ALA A 226 -11.22 4.08 31.45
CA ALA A 226 -10.71 2.71 31.51
C ALA A 226 -11.61 1.73 30.75
N PHE A 227 -12.93 1.88 30.85
CA PHE A 227 -13.91 1.11 30.08
C PHE A 227 -13.69 1.27 28.59
N ALA A 228 -13.64 2.51 28.09
CA ALA A 228 -13.46 2.78 26.67
C ALA A 228 -12.11 2.26 26.14
N THR A 229 -11.03 2.44 26.92
CA THR A 229 -9.71 1.91 26.57
C THR A 229 -9.75 0.39 26.43
N LYS A 230 -10.40 -0.30 27.38
CA LYS A 230 -10.57 -1.75 27.31
C LYS A 230 -11.43 -2.18 26.11
N PHE A 231 -12.56 -1.49 25.88
CA PHE A 231 -13.45 -1.78 24.77
C PHE A 231 -12.74 -1.62 23.42
N VAL A 232 -12.08 -0.49 23.19
CA VAL A 232 -11.41 -0.20 21.91
C VAL A 232 -10.18 -1.08 21.71
N ASN A 233 -9.33 -1.26 22.74
CA ASN A 233 -8.07 -1.98 22.57
C ASN A 233 -8.25 -3.50 22.60
N GLU A 234 -9.09 -4.03 23.48
CA GLU A 234 -9.19 -5.48 23.70
C GLU A 234 -10.37 -6.14 22.94
N LYS A 235 -11.47 -5.40 22.70
CA LYS A 235 -12.63 -5.94 21.99
C LYS A 235 -12.60 -5.64 20.49
N LEU A 236 -12.15 -4.43 20.13
CA LEU A 236 -12.07 -4.01 18.73
C LEU A 236 -10.64 -4.16 18.15
N TYR A 237 -9.65 -4.42 19.00
CA TYR A 237 -8.23 -4.51 18.59
C TYR A 237 -7.75 -3.26 17.84
N LEU A 238 -8.25 -2.08 18.27
CA LEU A 238 -7.86 -0.76 17.78
C LEU A 238 -7.05 -0.04 18.85
N HIS A 239 -6.52 1.16 18.56
CA HIS A 239 -5.83 1.99 19.52
C HIS A 239 -6.75 3.11 20.00
N HIS A 240 -7.09 3.15 21.28
CA HIS A 240 -7.93 4.22 21.84
C HIS A 240 -7.17 5.54 21.93
N SER A 241 -7.57 6.49 21.11
CA SER A 241 -7.09 7.88 21.15
C SER A 241 -7.78 8.63 22.30
N PHE A 242 -6.99 9.19 23.20
CA PHE A 242 -7.48 10.02 24.29
C PHE A 242 -6.39 10.99 24.78
N PRO A 243 -6.69 12.30 25.03
CA PRO A 243 -7.99 12.96 24.80
C PRO A 243 -8.28 13.23 23.29
N THR A 244 -9.57 13.37 22.97
CA THR A 244 -10.02 13.75 21.62
C THR A 244 -11.12 14.81 21.71
N THR A 245 -11.51 15.37 20.57
CA THR A 245 -12.76 16.15 20.40
C THR A 245 -13.94 15.21 20.14
N GLN A 246 -14.96 15.63 19.41
CA GLN A 246 -16.04 14.73 18.97
C GLN A 246 -15.53 13.64 18.03
N ILE A 247 -14.40 13.88 17.34
CA ILE A 247 -13.78 12.96 16.37
C ILE A 247 -12.39 12.54 16.82
N GLU A 248 -11.89 11.47 16.23
CA GLU A 248 -10.46 11.13 16.21
C GLU A 248 -9.69 12.21 15.43
N HIS A 249 -8.43 12.52 15.80
CA HIS A 249 -7.66 13.57 15.13
C HIS A 249 -7.11 13.16 13.77
N TYR A 250 -7.21 11.89 13.40
CA TYR A 250 -6.79 11.30 12.13
C TYR A 250 -5.28 11.37 11.82
N ASP A 251 -4.43 11.75 12.76
CA ASP A 251 -2.98 11.86 12.52
C ASP A 251 -2.36 10.50 12.14
N HIS A 252 -2.79 9.43 12.83
CA HIS A 252 -2.35 8.07 12.48
C HIS A 252 -2.88 7.60 11.12
N MET A 253 -4.13 7.95 10.79
CA MET A 253 -4.70 7.62 9.48
C MET A 253 -4.02 8.40 8.37
N ALA A 254 -3.66 9.66 8.60
CA ALA A 254 -2.86 10.46 7.67
C ALA A 254 -1.48 9.85 7.44
N ALA A 255 -0.79 9.44 8.52
CA ALA A 255 0.50 8.74 8.44
C ALA A 255 0.39 7.42 7.65
N LEU A 256 -0.72 6.69 7.82
CA LEU A 256 -1.02 5.49 7.05
C LEU A 256 -1.12 5.81 5.55
N PHE A 257 -1.92 6.81 5.16
CA PHE A 257 -2.07 7.19 3.75
C PHE A 257 -0.76 7.69 3.14
N ASP A 258 0.08 8.40 3.90
CA ASP A 258 1.42 8.80 3.47
C ASP A 258 2.35 7.59 3.27
N CYS A 259 2.24 6.57 4.11
CA CYS A 259 2.98 5.32 3.95
C CYS A 259 2.54 4.55 2.70
N LEU A 260 1.22 4.37 2.48
CA LEU A 260 0.67 3.71 1.29
C LEU A 260 1.07 4.45 0.00
N LYS A 261 1.04 5.78 0.02
CA LYS A 261 1.53 6.63 -1.08
C LYS A 261 3.01 6.39 -1.39
N ARG A 262 3.88 6.24 -0.37
CA ARG A 262 5.30 5.94 -0.59
C ARG A 262 5.53 4.56 -1.19
N ILE A 263 4.79 3.54 -0.74
CA ILE A 263 4.84 2.20 -1.35
C ILE A 263 4.48 2.29 -2.83
N ASN A 264 3.38 2.97 -3.17
CA ASN A 264 2.99 3.19 -4.56
C ASN A 264 4.07 3.95 -5.36
N THR A 265 4.73 4.93 -4.76
CA THR A 265 5.80 5.70 -5.40
C THR A 265 7.02 4.83 -5.72
N ILE A 266 7.36 3.90 -4.85
CA ILE A 266 8.43 2.91 -5.09
C ILE A 266 8.06 2.01 -6.28
N LEU A 267 6.80 1.60 -6.37
CA LEU A 267 6.33 0.75 -7.47
C LEU A 267 6.19 1.51 -8.80
N ILE A 268 5.87 2.80 -8.77
CA ILE A 268 5.94 3.66 -9.98
C ILE A 268 7.38 3.73 -10.49
N ASP A 269 8.35 3.89 -9.60
CA ASP A 269 9.78 3.91 -9.94
C ASP A 269 10.21 2.59 -10.58
N LEU A 270 9.83 1.46 -9.98
CA LEU A 270 10.03 0.13 -10.54
C LEU A 270 9.40 -0.02 -11.94
N ASP A 271 8.11 0.35 -12.09
CA ASP A 271 7.40 0.21 -13.37
C ASP A 271 8.08 1.01 -14.48
N ARG A 272 8.60 2.19 -14.17
CA ARG A 272 9.36 3.06 -15.10
C ARG A 272 10.71 2.46 -15.47
N ASP A 273 11.44 1.91 -14.52
CA ASP A 273 12.72 1.25 -14.79
C ASP A 273 12.52 0.03 -15.67
N ILE A 274 11.57 -0.84 -15.36
CA ILE A 274 11.26 -2.03 -16.19
C ILE A 274 10.78 -1.61 -17.60
N TRP A 275 9.93 -0.59 -17.70
CA TRP A 275 9.51 -0.04 -18.99
C TRP A 275 10.72 0.44 -19.80
N THR A 276 11.67 1.12 -19.14
CA THR A 276 12.92 1.59 -19.78
C THR A 276 13.77 0.41 -20.23
N TYR A 277 13.94 -0.62 -19.41
CA TYR A 277 14.69 -1.83 -19.77
C TYR A 277 14.06 -2.59 -20.94
N VAL A 278 12.73 -2.63 -21.03
CA VAL A 278 12.03 -3.15 -22.22
C VAL A 278 12.36 -2.31 -23.46
N SER A 279 12.40 -0.97 -23.35
CA SER A 279 12.74 -0.09 -24.47
C SER A 279 14.20 -0.21 -24.93
N MET A 280 15.09 -0.70 -24.05
CA MET A 280 16.50 -0.99 -24.33
C MET A 280 16.75 -2.42 -24.83
N ASP A 281 15.70 -3.20 -25.08
CA ASP A 281 15.78 -4.63 -25.43
C ASP A 281 16.44 -5.53 -24.36
N TYR A 282 16.57 -5.08 -23.12
CA TYR A 282 17.04 -5.90 -22.00
C TYR A 282 16.04 -6.96 -21.62
N PHE A 283 14.74 -6.65 -21.75
CA PHE A 283 13.65 -7.59 -21.60
C PHE A 283 12.80 -7.67 -22.87
N LYS A 284 12.34 -8.88 -23.16
CA LYS A 284 11.22 -9.16 -24.04
C LYS A 284 10.02 -9.56 -23.20
N GLN A 285 8.84 -9.55 -23.79
CA GLN A 285 7.62 -9.97 -23.12
C GLN A 285 7.05 -11.22 -23.77
N LYS A 286 6.62 -12.19 -22.94
CA LYS A 286 5.89 -13.36 -23.42
C LYS A 286 4.61 -12.91 -24.11
N ILE A 287 4.38 -13.42 -25.31
CA ILE A 287 3.13 -13.24 -26.04
C ILE A 287 2.18 -14.33 -25.57
N LYS A 288 1.00 -13.94 -25.12
CA LYS A 288 -0.07 -14.88 -24.83
C LYS A 288 -0.86 -15.13 -26.11
N GLU A 289 -1.12 -16.39 -26.43
CA GLU A 289 -1.90 -16.77 -27.60
C GLU A 289 -3.27 -16.06 -27.60
N GLY A 290 -3.59 -15.36 -28.67
CA GLY A 290 -4.81 -14.57 -28.83
C GLY A 290 -4.71 -13.11 -28.31
N GLU A 291 -3.62 -12.69 -27.68
CA GLU A 291 -3.40 -11.25 -27.35
C GLU A 291 -2.92 -10.48 -28.60
N ILE A 292 -3.54 -9.31 -28.84
CA ILE A 292 -3.11 -8.37 -29.87
C ILE A 292 -2.19 -7.34 -29.20
N GLY A 293 -0.88 -7.40 -29.49
CA GLY A 293 0.12 -6.51 -28.89
C GLY A 293 0.02 -5.06 -29.37
N SER A 294 -0.43 -4.84 -30.62
CA SER A 294 -0.64 -3.53 -31.23
C SER A 294 -1.69 -3.63 -32.30
N SER A 295 -2.56 -2.62 -32.42
CA SER A 295 -3.58 -2.56 -33.46
C SER A 295 -3.02 -2.38 -34.89
N ALA A 296 -1.80 -1.81 -35.02
CA ALA A 296 -1.18 -1.48 -36.30
C ALA A 296 0.07 -2.33 -36.62
N MET A 297 0.79 -2.83 -35.62
CA MET A 297 2.06 -3.54 -35.75
C MET A 297 2.03 -4.87 -34.99
N PRO A 298 1.69 -6.00 -35.62
CA PRO A 298 1.50 -7.28 -34.92
C PRO A 298 2.72 -7.80 -34.15
N HIS A 299 3.94 -7.41 -34.56
CA HIS A 299 5.20 -7.80 -33.94
C HIS A 299 5.53 -6.96 -32.67
N LYS A 300 4.80 -5.85 -32.40
CA LYS A 300 5.08 -4.93 -31.32
C LYS A 300 4.34 -5.35 -30.05
N VAL A 301 5.06 -5.81 -29.05
CA VAL A 301 4.52 -6.14 -27.72
C VAL A 301 4.81 -4.99 -26.76
N ASN A 302 3.79 -4.25 -26.40
CA ASN A 302 3.92 -3.07 -25.52
C ASN A 302 3.95 -3.49 -24.05
N PRO A 303 4.73 -2.82 -23.18
CA PRO A 303 4.77 -3.06 -21.73
C PRO A 303 3.57 -2.42 -20.99
N ILE A 304 2.35 -2.64 -21.53
CA ILE A 304 1.12 -2.00 -21.06
C ILE A 304 0.74 -2.34 -19.61
N ASP A 305 1.21 -3.48 -19.09
CA ASP A 305 0.93 -3.88 -17.72
C ASP A 305 1.63 -2.92 -16.74
N PHE A 306 2.87 -2.49 -17.01
CA PHE A 306 3.61 -1.50 -16.20
C PHE A 306 3.03 -0.08 -16.36
N GLU A 307 2.63 0.32 -17.58
CA GLU A 307 1.95 1.59 -17.82
C GLU A 307 0.61 1.69 -17.05
N ASN A 308 -0.14 0.58 -17.00
CA ASN A 308 -1.39 0.49 -16.24
C ASN A 308 -1.12 0.51 -14.72
N GLY A 309 -0.02 -0.10 -14.26
CA GLY A 309 0.45 -0.02 -12.87
C GLY A 309 0.73 1.43 -12.49
N GLU A 310 1.64 2.09 -13.20
CA GLU A 310 2.01 3.49 -13.00
C GLU A 310 0.78 4.41 -12.96
N GLY A 311 -0.12 4.28 -13.93
CA GLY A 311 -1.32 5.12 -14.02
C GLY A 311 -2.25 4.96 -12.81
N ASN A 312 -2.49 3.72 -12.37
CA ASN A 312 -3.35 3.45 -11.20
C ASN A 312 -2.69 3.90 -9.89
N PHE A 313 -1.41 3.66 -9.68
CA PHE A 313 -0.67 4.17 -8.52
C PHE A 313 -0.68 5.70 -8.46
N GLY A 314 -0.56 6.38 -9.61
CA GLY A 314 -0.64 7.84 -9.69
C GLY A 314 -1.99 8.39 -9.24
N ILE A 315 -3.10 7.80 -9.65
CA ILE A 315 -4.46 8.17 -9.20
C ILE A 315 -4.61 7.89 -7.70
N ALA A 316 -4.18 6.72 -7.23
CA ALA A 316 -4.21 6.38 -5.80
C ALA A 316 -3.46 7.42 -4.97
N ASN A 317 -2.25 7.79 -5.38
CA ASN A 317 -1.41 8.77 -4.69
C ASN A 317 -2.04 10.14 -4.58
N ALA A 318 -2.73 10.61 -5.62
CA ALA A 318 -3.42 11.90 -5.61
C ALA A 318 -4.54 11.92 -4.54
N ILE A 319 -5.26 10.81 -4.37
CA ILE A 319 -6.33 10.70 -3.37
C ILE A 319 -5.73 10.52 -1.97
N PHE A 320 -4.71 9.67 -1.80
CA PHE A 320 -4.01 9.51 -0.52
C PHE A 320 -3.43 10.83 -0.03
N GLU A 321 -2.81 11.63 -0.90
CA GLU A 321 -2.31 12.97 -0.59
C GLU A 321 -3.42 13.88 -0.07
N HIS A 322 -4.57 13.90 -0.74
CA HIS A 322 -5.71 14.69 -0.28
C HIS A 322 -6.22 14.22 1.09
N LEU A 323 -6.34 12.90 1.30
CA LEU A 323 -6.83 12.33 2.57
C LEU A 323 -5.88 12.63 3.72
N SER A 324 -4.56 12.46 3.52
CA SER A 324 -3.56 12.72 4.56
C SER A 324 -3.49 14.20 4.94
N ALA A 325 -3.61 15.10 3.97
CA ALA A 325 -3.59 16.54 4.21
C ALA A 325 -4.90 17.07 4.80
N LYS A 326 -6.06 16.49 4.43
CA LYS A 326 -7.38 17.01 4.82
C LYS A 326 -7.86 16.51 6.17
N LEU A 327 -7.69 15.22 6.47
CA LEU A 327 -8.32 14.60 7.64
C LEU A 327 -7.90 15.20 8.99
N PRO A 328 -6.61 15.56 9.24
CA PRO A 328 -6.20 16.19 10.49
C PRO A 328 -6.78 17.59 10.71
N ILE A 329 -7.46 18.18 9.72
CA ILE A 329 -8.01 19.52 9.80
C ILE A 329 -9.53 19.44 9.99
N SER A 330 -10.02 19.91 11.15
CA SER A 330 -11.44 20.06 11.45
C SER A 330 -11.72 21.37 12.16
N ARG A 331 -12.98 21.81 12.17
CA ARG A 331 -13.41 23.03 12.83
C ARG A 331 -13.90 22.73 14.24
N LEU A 332 -13.28 23.37 15.24
CA LEU A 332 -13.66 23.24 16.65
C LEU A 332 -13.77 21.76 17.08
N GLN A 333 -14.94 21.31 17.53
CA GLN A 333 -15.17 19.91 17.92
C GLN A 333 -15.31 18.99 16.70
N ARG A 334 -15.92 19.46 15.62
CA ARG A 334 -16.11 18.74 14.38
C ARG A 334 -16.82 19.61 13.33
N ASP A 335 -16.49 19.37 12.05
CA ASP A 335 -17.35 19.66 10.91
C ASP A 335 -17.66 18.36 10.12
N LEU A 336 -18.51 18.42 9.09
CA LEU A 336 -18.96 17.24 8.34
C LEU A 336 -17.98 16.78 7.26
N THR A 337 -16.92 17.55 6.97
CA THR A 337 -16.04 17.28 5.82
C THR A 337 -15.26 15.97 5.94
N ASP A 338 -14.99 15.50 7.15
CA ASP A 338 -14.40 14.20 7.41
C ASP A 338 -15.27 13.07 6.83
N SER A 339 -16.57 13.07 7.12
CA SER A 339 -17.50 12.05 6.62
C SER A 339 -17.58 12.00 5.10
N THR A 340 -17.47 13.17 4.43
CA THR A 340 -17.48 13.25 2.97
C THR A 340 -16.25 12.58 2.35
N VAL A 341 -15.05 12.87 2.87
CA VAL A 341 -13.81 12.36 2.28
C VAL A 341 -13.54 10.91 2.68
N LEU A 342 -13.90 10.48 3.89
CA LEU A 342 -13.73 9.11 4.37
C LEU A 342 -14.50 8.07 3.55
N ARG A 343 -15.60 8.45 2.90
CA ARG A 343 -16.34 7.57 1.96
C ARG A 343 -15.51 7.18 0.73
N ASN A 344 -14.40 7.87 0.48
CA ASN A 344 -13.52 7.60 -0.66
C ASN A 344 -12.30 6.74 -0.31
N ILE A 345 -12.14 6.24 0.92
CA ILE A 345 -10.95 5.46 1.35
C ILE A 345 -10.73 4.23 0.47
N GLY A 346 -11.80 3.54 0.08
CA GLY A 346 -11.72 2.35 -0.78
C GLY A 346 -11.22 2.64 -2.20
N VAL A 347 -11.38 3.89 -2.69
CA VAL A 347 -11.01 4.27 -4.05
C VAL A 347 -9.49 4.19 -4.29
N PRO A 348 -8.63 4.86 -3.50
CA PRO A 348 -7.18 4.78 -3.69
C PRO A 348 -6.64 3.38 -3.37
N ILE A 349 -7.21 2.66 -2.42
CA ILE A 349 -6.84 1.25 -2.16
C ILE A 349 -7.20 0.39 -3.37
N GLY A 350 -8.37 0.57 -3.97
CA GLY A 350 -8.77 -0.14 -5.19
C GLY A 350 -7.82 0.11 -6.35
N HIS A 351 -7.43 1.37 -6.61
CA HIS A 351 -6.43 1.70 -7.62
C HIS A 351 -5.06 1.07 -7.30
N THR A 352 -4.64 1.05 -6.03
CA THR A 352 -3.39 0.40 -5.62
C THR A 352 -3.43 -1.10 -5.90
N ILE A 353 -4.51 -1.80 -5.56
CA ILE A 353 -4.69 -3.23 -5.85
C ILE A 353 -4.64 -3.52 -7.35
N ILE A 354 -5.27 -2.67 -8.18
CA ILE A 354 -5.17 -2.79 -9.65
C ILE A 354 -3.72 -2.63 -10.11
N GLY A 355 -3.00 -1.67 -9.53
CA GLY A 355 -1.58 -1.47 -9.78
C GLY A 355 -0.74 -2.69 -9.44
N PHE A 356 -0.87 -3.25 -8.22
CA PHE A 356 -0.17 -4.47 -7.79
C PHE A 356 -0.38 -5.63 -8.76
N GLN A 357 -1.64 -5.92 -9.11
CA GLN A 357 -1.98 -6.99 -10.04
C GLN A 357 -1.41 -6.74 -11.45
N SER A 358 -1.35 -5.48 -11.89
CA SER A 358 -0.81 -5.13 -13.20
C SER A 358 0.70 -5.26 -13.24
N THR A 359 1.43 -4.70 -12.28
CA THR A 359 2.88 -4.85 -12.16
C THR A 359 3.28 -6.32 -12.03
N LEU A 360 2.61 -7.09 -11.16
CA LEU A 360 2.86 -8.53 -11.01
C LEU A 360 2.63 -9.30 -12.32
N LYS A 361 1.57 -9.00 -13.05
CA LYS A 361 1.29 -9.58 -14.36
C LYS A 361 2.38 -9.22 -15.36
N GLY A 362 2.86 -7.98 -15.37
CA GLY A 362 3.97 -7.53 -16.22
C GLY A 362 5.26 -8.30 -15.92
N LEU A 363 5.64 -8.40 -14.63
CA LEU A 363 6.83 -9.12 -14.18
C LEU A 363 6.80 -10.61 -14.60
N ASN A 364 5.64 -11.26 -14.55
CA ASN A 364 5.47 -12.65 -14.96
C ASN A 364 5.60 -12.87 -16.49
N LYS A 365 5.52 -11.80 -17.29
CA LYS A 365 5.71 -11.84 -18.74
C LYS A 365 7.15 -11.56 -19.17
N LEU A 366 8.03 -11.09 -18.30
CA LEU A 366 9.40 -10.72 -18.66
C LEU A 366 10.20 -11.95 -19.10
N LEU A 367 10.95 -11.77 -20.18
CA LEU A 367 11.96 -12.70 -20.69
C LEU A 367 13.29 -11.93 -20.75
N LEU A 368 14.29 -12.41 -20.04
CA LEU A 368 15.62 -11.83 -20.04
C LEU A 368 16.28 -12.00 -21.41
N ASN A 369 16.93 -10.94 -21.92
CA ASN A 369 17.72 -10.95 -23.13
C ASN A 369 19.21 -10.81 -22.80
N GLU A 370 19.81 -11.86 -22.26
CA GLU A 370 21.21 -11.87 -21.81
C GLU A 370 22.21 -11.38 -22.85
N SER A 371 21.99 -11.71 -24.13
CA SER A 371 22.85 -11.25 -25.22
C SER A 371 22.92 -9.74 -25.32
N LYS A 372 21.84 -9.02 -25.00
CA LYS A 372 21.81 -7.56 -25.04
C LYS A 372 22.60 -6.93 -23.90
N PHE A 373 22.55 -7.52 -22.71
CA PHE A 373 23.39 -7.11 -21.59
C PHE A 373 24.87 -7.23 -21.91
N ALA A 374 25.29 -8.40 -22.45
CA ALA A 374 26.66 -8.65 -22.87
C ALA A 374 27.13 -7.69 -23.98
N GLU A 375 26.27 -7.42 -24.97
CA GLU A 375 26.55 -6.48 -26.07
C GLU A 375 26.80 -5.06 -25.54
N ASP A 376 25.93 -4.58 -24.63
CA ASP A 376 26.05 -3.22 -24.10
C ASP A 376 27.31 -3.06 -23.23
N LEU A 377 27.65 -4.06 -22.44
CA LEU A 377 28.91 -4.08 -21.67
C LEU A 377 30.13 -4.05 -22.61
N GLU A 378 30.15 -4.92 -23.64
CA GLU A 378 31.26 -5.00 -24.60
C GLU A 378 31.47 -3.70 -25.38
N LYS A 379 30.41 -2.97 -25.68
CA LYS A 379 30.49 -1.66 -26.37
C LYS A 379 30.99 -0.52 -25.47
N ASN A 380 31.09 -0.73 -24.17
CA ASN A 380 31.35 0.34 -23.20
C ASN A 380 32.61 0.09 -22.34
N TRP A 381 33.71 -0.30 -22.95
CA TRP A 381 34.98 -0.55 -22.24
C TRP A 381 35.50 0.66 -21.46
N ALA A 382 35.09 1.89 -21.77
CA ALA A 382 35.44 3.08 -21.03
C ALA A 382 35.08 3.00 -19.53
N VAL A 383 34.06 2.19 -19.15
CA VAL A 383 33.57 2.10 -17.76
C VAL A 383 34.59 1.45 -16.82
N VAL A 384 35.56 0.65 -17.33
CA VAL A 384 36.64 0.05 -16.50
C VAL A 384 37.74 1.06 -16.16
N ALA A 385 37.74 2.25 -16.76
CA ALA A 385 38.72 3.29 -16.47
C ALA A 385 38.75 3.69 -14.98
N GLU A 386 37.60 3.63 -14.29
CA GLU A 386 37.51 3.87 -12.86
C GLU A 386 38.28 2.82 -12.06
N ALA A 387 38.16 1.54 -12.40
CA ALA A 387 38.92 0.46 -11.77
C ALA A 387 40.42 0.63 -11.96
N ILE A 388 40.85 0.88 -13.20
CA ILE A 388 42.26 1.13 -13.54
C ILE A 388 42.81 2.34 -12.76
N GLN A 389 42.09 3.45 -12.74
CA GLN A 389 42.47 4.65 -11.97
C GLN A 389 42.62 4.32 -10.46
N THR A 390 41.72 3.51 -9.91
CA THR A 390 41.74 3.16 -8.48
C THR A 390 42.96 2.31 -8.13
N ILE A 391 43.31 1.34 -8.98
CA ILE A 391 44.51 0.54 -8.83
C ILE A 391 45.75 1.42 -8.95
N LEU A 392 45.85 2.30 -9.96
CA LEU A 392 46.97 3.21 -10.11
C LEU A 392 47.16 4.12 -8.88
N ARG A 393 46.07 4.56 -8.24
CA ARG A 393 46.14 5.32 -6.98
C ARG A 393 46.70 4.47 -5.84
N ARG A 394 46.28 3.20 -5.73
CA ARG A 394 46.78 2.24 -4.76
C ARG A 394 48.30 2.06 -4.89
N GLU A 395 48.80 2.00 -6.12
CA GLU A 395 50.21 1.83 -6.43
C GLU A 395 51.03 3.16 -6.37
N GLY A 396 50.42 4.31 -6.05
CA GLY A 396 51.11 5.57 -5.97
C GLY A 396 51.53 6.14 -7.33
N TYR A 397 50.92 5.70 -8.43
CA TYR A 397 51.21 6.16 -9.78
C TYR A 397 50.97 7.69 -9.90
N PRO A 398 51.85 8.47 -10.52
CA PRO A 398 51.71 9.92 -10.61
C PRO A 398 50.54 10.31 -11.53
N ASN A 399 49.63 11.18 -11.03
CA ASN A 399 48.51 11.76 -11.78
C ASN A 399 47.64 10.71 -12.52
N PRO A 400 47.07 9.68 -11.85
CA PRO A 400 46.37 8.58 -12.50
C PRO A 400 45.18 9.04 -13.36
N TYR A 401 44.45 10.08 -12.91
CA TYR A 401 43.33 10.65 -13.66
C TYR A 401 43.77 11.25 -15.00
N GLU A 402 44.88 12.01 -15.00
CA GLU A 402 45.38 12.64 -16.22
C GLU A 402 45.94 11.60 -17.21
N ALA A 403 46.54 10.54 -16.72
CA ALA A 403 46.96 9.41 -17.55
C ALA A 403 45.79 8.79 -18.34
N LEU A 404 44.68 8.52 -17.66
CA LEU A 404 43.47 7.98 -18.29
C LEU A 404 42.70 8.97 -19.15
N LYS A 405 42.77 10.27 -18.82
CA LYS A 405 42.15 11.34 -19.60
C LYS A 405 42.71 11.42 -21.04
N GLY A 406 44.00 11.10 -21.23
CA GLY A 406 44.61 10.98 -22.55
C GLY A 406 43.94 9.90 -23.39
N LEU A 407 43.54 8.78 -22.79
CA LEU A 407 42.84 7.66 -23.46
C LEU A 407 41.36 8.02 -23.74
N THR A 408 40.67 8.65 -22.78
CA THR A 408 39.19 8.81 -22.81
C THR A 408 38.72 10.05 -23.57
N ARG A 409 39.60 10.99 -23.98
CA ARG A 409 39.24 12.26 -24.66
C ARG A 409 39.71 12.32 -26.12
N THR A 410 39.98 11.19 -26.76
CA THR A 410 40.43 11.12 -28.16
C THR A 410 39.30 11.13 -29.20
N ASN A 411 38.02 11.18 -28.80
CA ASN A 411 36.85 10.94 -29.67
C ASN A 411 36.82 9.55 -30.33
N GLU A 412 37.71 8.66 -29.95
CA GLU A 412 37.71 7.25 -30.42
C GLU A 412 36.99 6.36 -29.40
N THR A 413 36.35 5.34 -29.89
CA THR A 413 35.68 4.33 -29.02
C THR A 413 36.75 3.52 -28.28
N ILE A 414 36.68 3.53 -26.95
CA ILE A 414 37.54 2.70 -26.13
C ILE A 414 37.09 1.24 -26.27
N THR A 415 38.04 0.39 -26.62
CA THR A 415 37.84 -1.05 -26.83
C THR A 415 38.71 -1.84 -25.87
N LYS A 416 38.47 -3.15 -25.76
CA LYS A 416 39.34 -4.07 -25.04
C LYS A 416 40.80 -3.90 -25.42
N LYS A 417 41.07 -3.77 -26.75
CA LYS A 417 42.43 -3.61 -27.28
C LYS A 417 43.05 -2.30 -26.82
N SER A 418 42.36 -1.17 -27.02
CA SER A 418 42.93 0.16 -26.65
C SER A 418 43.14 0.29 -25.12
N MET A 419 42.34 -0.36 -24.30
CA MET A 419 42.53 -0.44 -22.87
C MET A 419 43.76 -1.31 -22.52
N GLY A 420 43.92 -2.47 -23.16
CA GLY A 420 45.08 -3.32 -23.00
C GLY A 420 46.37 -2.64 -23.43
N ASP A 421 46.42 -2.00 -24.60
CA ASP A 421 47.55 -1.22 -25.08
C ASP A 421 47.94 -0.07 -24.12
N PHE A 422 46.95 0.57 -23.52
CA PHE A 422 47.17 1.58 -22.48
C PHE A 422 47.82 0.96 -21.23
N ILE A 423 47.32 -0.14 -20.71
CA ILE A 423 47.87 -0.84 -19.52
C ILE A 423 49.32 -1.23 -19.79
N GLU A 424 49.62 -1.78 -20.95
CA GLU A 424 51.00 -2.14 -21.31
C GLU A 424 51.97 -0.95 -21.35
N SER A 425 51.48 0.24 -21.70
CA SER A 425 52.29 1.47 -21.78
C SER A 425 52.66 2.08 -20.41
N LEU A 426 52.02 1.58 -19.31
CA LEU A 426 52.22 2.14 -17.98
C LEU A 426 53.59 1.68 -17.39
N ASP A 427 54.28 2.60 -16.71
CA ASP A 427 55.51 2.31 -15.98
C ASP A 427 55.19 1.76 -14.57
N ILE A 428 54.77 0.51 -14.51
CA ILE A 428 54.40 -0.28 -13.30
C ILE A 428 54.85 -1.69 -13.43
N SER A 429 54.80 -2.47 -12.35
CA SER A 429 55.20 -3.88 -12.37
C SER A 429 54.28 -4.73 -13.27
N GLU A 430 54.84 -5.79 -13.85
CA GLU A 430 54.10 -6.75 -14.69
C GLU A 430 52.98 -7.45 -13.91
N GLU A 431 53.12 -7.64 -12.60
CA GLU A 431 52.14 -8.20 -11.71
C GLU A 431 50.86 -7.28 -11.69
N ILE A 432 51.06 -5.99 -11.55
CA ILE A 432 49.96 -5.01 -11.53
C ILE A 432 49.31 -4.85 -12.92
N LYS A 433 50.12 -4.90 -14.01
CA LYS A 433 49.56 -4.94 -15.36
C LYS A 433 48.65 -6.14 -15.56
N ALA A 434 49.09 -7.33 -15.13
CA ALA A 434 48.31 -8.56 -15.22
C ALA A 434 47.01 -8.46 -14.39
N GLU A 435 47.04 -7.85 -13.19
CA GLU A 435 45.86 -7.57 -12.37
C GLU A 435 44.86 -6.70 -13.13
N MET A 436 45.32 -5.64 -13.80
CA MET A 436 44.45 -4.75 -14.54
C MET A 436 43.85 -5.37 -15.82
N GLN A 437 44.67 -6.21 -16.53
CA GLN A 437 44.25 -6.80 -17.81
C GLN A 437 43.09 -7.80 -17.68
N VAL A 438 42.86 -8.37 -16.51
CA VAL A 438 41.73 -9.28 -16.28
C VAL A 438 40.44 -8.58 -15.98
N ILE A 439 40.47 -7.25 -15.76
CA ILE A 439 39.28 -6.44 -15.50
C ILE A 439 38.53 -6.18 -16.80
N THR A 440 37.24 -6.50 -16.78
CA THR A 440 36.34 -6.32 -17.93
C THR A 440 35.06 -5.60 -17.48
N PRO A 441 34.28 -5.00 -18.38
CA PRO A 441 32.96 -4.46 -18.01
C PRO A 441 32.04 -5.51 -17.39
N SER A 442 32.22 -6.80 -17.71
CA SER A 442 31.35 -7.87 -17.20
C SER A 442 31.73 -8.39 -15.81
N ASN A 443 32.98 -8.18 -15.35
CA ASN A 443 33.43 -8.63 -14.03
C ASN A 443 33.70 -7.49 -13.03
N TYR A 444 33.64 -6.25 -13.48
CA TYR A 444 33.77 -5.07 -12.63
C TYR A 444 32.42 -4.68 -12.03
N THR A 445 31.78 -5.58 -11.30
CA THR A 445 30.42 -5.41 -10.77
C THR A 445 30.36 -5.24 -9.25
N GLY A 446 31.50 -5.29 -8.57
CA GLY A 446 31.56 -5.17 -7.12
C GLY A 446 31.05 -6.45 -6.40
N ILE A 447 30.35 -6.23 -5.27
CA ILE A 447 29.76 -7.29 -4.41
C ILE A 447 28.31 -7.57 -4.81
#